data_b5465e7555984976057d9da19a16c5ef
#
_entry.id   b5465e7555984976057d9da19a16c5ef
#
_cell.length_a   1.000
_cell.length_b   1.000
_cell.length_c   1.000
_cell.angle_alpha   90.00
_cell.angle_beta   90.00
_cell.angle_gamma   90.00
#
_symmetry.space_group_name_H-M   'P 1'
#
loop_
_entity.id
_entity.type
_entity.pdbx_description
1 polymer ?
#
loop_
_entity_poly.entity_id
_entity_poly.type
_entity_poly.pdbx_seq_one_letter_code
_entity_poly.pdbx_strand_id
1 'polypeptide(L)'
;NMKKNLNDFKRLLLTACCTLVLSCGWATVNEKPFVIPELKQWSGAEGMFTPSGKYVVKGGKNAQEVAKLFAADYHDLVGKPLTPKTGKPSAGDIVLVLQSDKKSASQLGKEGYRLTIGDVTTITASSVEGLVWGTRTVLQLSEQQRSAGFLLPKGSAQDTPAYGLRGFMMDCGRKFIPMSYLRSLVKMMSYYKMNTLQIHLNDNGFRQFFGNDWAKTQAAFRLECDTYPGLTAKDGSYSKAEFIELQKLAEQYGVNIIPEIDVPAHSLAFTHYKPEIGSKEYGMDHLDLFNPETYK
;
A
#
# COMPACT_ATOMS: atom_id res chain seq x y z
N ASN A 1 -38.55 41.04 52.22
CA ASN A 1 -38.14 39.67 51.88
C ASN A 1 -38.69 39.14 50.52
N MET A 2 -39.94 39.53 50.13
CA MET A 2 -40.55 39.06 48.87
C MET A 2 -39.91 39.64 47.60
N LYS A 3 -39.45 40.94 47.62
CA LYS A 3 -38.79 41.57 46.46
C LYS A 3 -37.39 41.02 46.20
N LYS A 4 -36.68 40.53 47.22
CA LYS A 4 -35.35 39.95 47.09
C LYS A 4 -35.44 38.57 46.43
N ASN A 5 -36.39 37.72 46.81
CA ASN A 5 -36.63 36.41 46.22
C ASN A 5 -37.06 36.47 44.74
N LEU A 6 -37.77 37.50 44.31
CA LEU A 6 -38.20 37.71 42.92
C LEU A 6 -37.02 38.08 42.00
N ASN A 7 -36.06 38.85 42.50
CA ASN A 7 -34.87 39.21 41.77
C ASN A 7 -33.88 38.04 41.63
N ASP A 8 -33.77 37.20 42.65
CA ASP A 8 -32.93 36.00 42.60
C ASP A 8 -33.52 34.94 41.66
N PHE A 9 -34.87 34.84 41.64
CA PHE A 9 -35.55 33.93 40.67
C PHE A 9 -35.43 34.43 39.24
N LYS A 10 -35.49 35.76 38.97
CA LYS A 10 -35.23 36.35 37.64
C LYS A 10 -33.76 36.15 37.19
N ARG A 11 -32.80 36.25 38.11
CA ARG A 11 -31.39 35.98 37.82
C ARG A 11 -31.16 34.52 37.51
N LEU A 12 -31.77 33.58 38.23
CA LEU A 12 -31.70 32.14 38.00
C LEU A 12 -32.31 31.77 36.63
N LEU A 13 -33.44 32.36 36.25
CA LEU A 13 -34.09 32.18 34.95
C LEU A 13 -33.22 32.74 33.78
N LEU A 14 -32.59 33.91 33.94
CA LEU A 14 -31.69 34.47 32.95
C LEU A 14 -30.42 33.62 32.80
N THR A 15 -29.86 33.09 33.90
CA THR A 15 -28.68 32.23 33.84
C THR A 15 -29.01 30.86 33.20
N ALA A 16 -30.20 30.32 33.49
CA ALA A 16 -30.66 29.06 32.87
C ALA A 16 -30.98 29.25 31.37
N CYS A 17 -31.55 30.38 30.94
CA CYS A 17 -31.73 30.69 29.52
C CYS A 17 -30.38 30.90 28.78
N CYS A 18 -29.40 31.57 29.40
CA CYS A 18 -28.08 31.76 28.78
C CYS A 18 -27.28 30.45 28.67
N THR A 19 -27.47 29.49 29.59
CA THR A 19 -26.81 28.18 29.50
C THR A 19 -27.48 27.22 28.51
N LEU A 20 -28.78 27.40 28.22
CA LEU A 20 -29.47 26.60 27.18
C LEU A 20 -29.23 27.10 25.75
N VAL A 21 -28.76 28.32 25.55
CA VAL A 21 -28.46 28.86 24.20
C VAL A 21 -27.04 28.52 23.74
N LEU A 22 -26.15 28.04 24.63
CA LEU A 22 -24.77 27.71 24.32
C LEU A 22 -24.53 26.23 23.93
N SER A 23 -25.58 25.41 23.83
CA SER A 23 -25.47 24.01 23.42
C SER A 23 -26.09 23.69 22.03
N CYS A 24 -26.44 24.70 21.22
CA CYS A 24 -26.52 24.50 19.78
C CYS A 24 -25.10 24.40 19.24
N GLY A 25 -24.44 23.26 19.47
CA GLY A 25 -23.24 22.89 18.74
C GLY A 25 -23.62 22.88 17.26
N TRP A 26 -23.16 23.88 16.52
CA TRP A 26 -23.22 23.82 15.05
C TRP A 26 -22.54 22.56 14.66
N ALA A 27 -23.24 21.64 14.00
CA ALA A 27 -22.64 20.45 13.46
C ALA A 27 -21.56 20.90 12.47
N THR A 28 -20.31 20.65 12.81
CA THR A 28 -19.19 21.10 12.00
C THR A 28 -18.96 20.10 10.87
N VAL A 29 -18.82 20.61 9.67
CA VAL A 29 -18.43 19.83 8.49
C VAL A 29 -17.04 19.25 8.73
N ASN A 30 -16.85 17.95 8.44
CA ASN A 30 -15.58 17.29 8.64
C ASN A 30 -14.48 17.91 7.77
N GLU A 31 -13.39 18.28 8.41
CA GLU A 31 -12.17 18.71 7.72
C GLU A 31 -11.57 17.57 6.89
N LYS A 32 -10.66 17.91 5.97
CA LYS A 32 -9.95 16.93 5.16
C LYS A 32 -9.12 16.01 6.06
N PRO A 33 -9.41 14.70 6.05
CA PRO A 33 -8.69 13.76 6.89
C PRO A 33 -7.26 13.56 6.39
N PHE A 34 -6.36 13.27 7.31
CA PHE A 34 -4.98 12.93 6.98
C PHE A 34 -4.90 11.53 6.39
N VAL A 35 -4.28 11.38 5.22
CA VAL A 35 -3.89 10.10 4.61
C VAL A 35 -2.59 10.28 3.82
N ILE A 36 -1.86 9.22 3.60
CA ILE A 36 -0.61 9.23 2.83
C ILE A 36 -0.76 8.31 1.60
N PRO A 37 -0.60 8.83 0.37
CA PRO A 37 -0.54 10.25 -0.02
C PRO A 37 -1.82 11.02 0.29
N GLU A 38 -1.68 12.33 0.43
CA GLU A 38 -2.80 13.24 0.71
C GLU A 38 -3.88 13.18 -0.37
N LEU A 39 -5.15 13.22 0.02
CA LEU A 39 -6.28 13.31 -0.91
C LEU A 39 -6.22 14.59 -1.73
N LYS A 40 -6.34 14.51 -3.05
CA LYS A 40 -6.36 15.70 -3.91
C LYS A 40 -7.59 16.56 -3.71
N GLN A 41 -8.74 15.93 -3.57
CA GLN A 41 -10.02 16.61 -3.40
C GLN A 41 -10.74 16.01 -2.19
N TRP A 42 -11.29 16.87 -1.36
CA TRP A 42 -12.15 16.49 -0.25
C TRP A 42 -13.28 17.50 -0.11
N SER A 43 -14.50 17.00 0.03
CA SER A 43 -15.67 17.75 0.42
C SER A 43 -16.27 17.08 1.65
N GLY A 44 -16.07 17.71 2.82
CA GLY A 44 -16.59 17.18 4.08
C GLY A 44 -18.11 17.25 4.16
N ALA A 45 -18.69 16.39 4.99
CA ALA A 45 -20.07 16.43 5.41
C ALA A 45 -20.13 16.30 6.94
N GLU A 46 -21.29 16.54 7.53
CA GLU A 46 -21.48 16.43 8.97
C GLU A 46 -21.56 14.98 9.44
N GLY A 47 -21.00 14.71 10.63
CA GLY A 47 -21.11 13.44 11.33
C GLY A 47 -20.14 12.37 10.87
N MET A 48 -20.28 11.18 11.47
CA MET A 48 -19.39 10.03 11.29
C MET A 48 -20.16 8.83 10.70
N PHE A 49 -19.45 8.01 9.94
CA PHE A 49 -19.92 6.71 9.47
C PHE A 49 -19.48 5.63 10.46
N THR A 50 -20.40 4.76 10.84
CA THR A 50 -20.14 3.61 11.71
C THR A 50 -20.18 2.33 10.88
N PRO A 51 -19.07 1.58 10.72
CA PRO A 51 -19.06 0.34 9.96
C PRO A 51 -19.95 -0.74 10.58
N SER A 52 -20.80 -1.37 9.78
CA SER A 52 -21.66 -2.51 10.19
C SER A 52 -20.92 -3.86 10.21
N GLY A 53 -19.68 -3.90 9.71
CA GLY A 53 -18.94 -5.14 9.48
C GLY A 53 -19.37 -5.89 8.21
N LYS A 54 -20.08 -5.23 7.29
CA LYS A 54 -20.53 -5.83 6.03
C LYS A 54 -20.05 -5.03 4.81
N TYR A 55 -19.82 -5.78 3.71
CA TYR A 55 -19.54 -5.16 2.42
C TYR A 55 -20.39 -5.71 1.29
N VAL A 56 -20.64 -4.89 0.29
CA VAL A 56 -21.35 -5.22 -0.95
C VAL A 56 -20.44 -4.97 -2.14
N VAL A 57 -20.45 -5.86 -3.14
CA VAL A 57 -19.59 -5.73 -4.32
C VAL A 57 -20.44 -5.56 -5.57
N LYS A 58 -20.04 -4.62 -6.44
CA LYS A 58 -20.60 -4.41 -7.77
C LYS A 58 -19.43 -4.34 -8.78
N GLY A 59 -19.43 -5.20 -9.82
CA GLY A 59 -18.38 -5.14 -10.85
C GLY A 59 -17.67 -6.47 -11.15
N GLY A 60 -18.31 -7.60 -10.87
CA GLY A 60 -17.84 -8.92 -11.28
C GLY A 60 -16.70 -9.50 -10.43
N LYS A 61 -15.99 -10.51 -10.99
CA LYS A 61 -14.96 -11.30 -10.26
C LYS A 61 -13.81 -10.44 -9.72
N ASN A 62 -13.29 -9.55 -10.53
CA ASN A 62 -12.13 -8.72 -10.11
C ASN A 62 -12.48 -7.82 -8.92
N ALA A 63 -13.65 -7.22 -8.88
CA ALA A 63 -14.10 -6.45 -7.73
C ALA A 63 -14.29 -7.33 -6.48
N GLN A 64 -14.72 -8.58 -6.66
CA GLN A 64 -14.84 -9.55 -5.56
C GLN A 64 -13.48 -9.91 -4.97
N GLU A 65 -12.44 -10.10 -5.79
CA GLU A 65 -11.08 -10.38 -5.31
C GLU A 65 -10.50 -9.19 -4.53
N VAL A 66 -10.68 -7.96 -5.01
CA VAL A 66 -10.29 -6.75 -4.27
C VAL A 66 -11.03 -6.65 -2.93
N ALA A 67 -12.31 -6.97 -2.90
CA ALA A 67 -13.10 -6.91 -1.68
C ALA A 67 -12.67 -7.96 -0.64
N LYS A 68 -12.32 -9.18 -1.08
CA LYS A 68 -11.76 -10.22 -0.19
C LYS A 68 -10.42 -9.78 0.40
N LEU A 69 -9.53 -9.24 -0.44
CA LEU A 69 -8.25 -8.71 -0.01
C LEU A 69 -8.43 -7.58 1.01
N PHE A 70 -9.32 -6.63 0.70
CA PHE A 70 -9.66 -5.54 1.61
C PHE A 70 -10.22 -6.04 2.94
N ALA A 71 -11.11 -7.03 2.93
CA ALA A 71 -11.68 -7.60 4.14
C ALA A 71 -10.63 -8.29 5.01
N ALA A 72 -9.66 -8.99 4.41
CA ALA A 72 -8.54 -9.58 5.13
C ALA A 72 -7.65 -8.51 5.77
N ASP A 73 -7.23 -7.51 5.00
CA ASP A 73 -6.40 -6.41 5.51
C ASP A 73 -7.15 -5.57 6.57
N TYR A 74 -8.46 -5.39 6.42
CA TYR A 74 -9.29 -4.71 7.42
C TYR A 74 -9.33 -5.50 8.73
N HIS A 75 -9.47 -6.83 8.64
CA HIS A 75 -9.41 -7.69 9.82
C HIS A 75 -8.05 -7.60 10.53
N ASP A 76 -6.96 -7.69 9.76
CA ASP A 76 -5.59 -7.59 10.30
C ASP A 76 -5.35 -6.24 11.01
N LEU A 77 -5.86 -5.14 10.45
CA LEU A 77 -5.63 -3.79 10.96
C LEU A 77 -6.59 -3.40 12.10
N VAL A 78 -7.87 -3.68 11.92
CA VAL A 78 -8.97 -3.23 12.80
C VAL A 78 -9.32 -4.26 13.85
N GLY A 79 -8.99 -5.55 13.63
CA GLY A 79 -9.35 -6.66 14.49
C GLY A 79 -10.83 -7.05 14.42
N LYS A 80 -11.57 -6.52 13.43
CA LYS A 80 -13.00 -6.81 13.23
C LYS A 80 -13.23 -7.38 11.82
N PRO A 81 -14.07 -8.39 11.66
CA PRO A 81 -14.35 -8.96 10.34
C PRO A 81 -15.19 -8.02 9.48
N LEU A 82 -14.90 -7.99 8.18
CA LEU A 82 -15.81 -7.54 7.14
C LEU A 82 -16.35 -8.76 6.40
N THR A 83 -17.67 -8.94 6.39
CA THR A 83 -18.31 -10.09 5.76
C THR A 83 -19.11 -9.67 4.51
N PRO A 84 -19.13 -10.51 3.46
CA PRO A 84 -19.89 -10.19 2.25
C PRO A 84 -21.40 -10.18 2.51
N LYS A 85 -22.09 -9.26 1.84
CA LYS A 85 -23.55 -9.15 1.85
C LYS A 85 -24.05 -9.06 0.41
N THR A 86 -25.10 -9.79 0.12
CA THR A 86 -25.82 -9.72 -1.16
C THR A 86 -27.00 -8.75 -1.06
N GLY A 87 -27.44 -8.22 -2.21
CA GLY A 87 -28.58 -7.33 -2.29
C GLY A 87 -28.27 -5.85 -2.10
N LYS A 88 -29.24 -5.08 -1.64
CA LYS A 88 -29.10 -3.62 -1.47
C LYS A 88 -28.26 -3.30 -0.23
N PRO A 89 -27.34 -2.33 -0.33
CA PRO A 89 -26.60 -1.85 0.83
C PRO A 89 -27.54 -1.15 1.84
N SER A 90 -27.19 -1.24 3.11
CA SER A 90 -27.85 -0.58 4.24
C SER A 90 -26.87 0.36 4.95
N ALA A 91 -27.34 1.19 5.85
CA ALA A 91 -26.49 2.04 6.68
C ALA A 91 -25.39 1.22 7.39
N GLY A 92 -24.18 1.74 7.36
CA GLY A 92 -22.99 1.06 7.90
C GLY A 92 -22.28 0.10 6.93
N ASP A 93 -22.86 -0.20 5.77
CA ASP A 93 -22.22 -1.08 4.78
C ASP A 93 -21.13 -0.34 3.98
N ILE A 94 -20.09 -1.09 3.56
CA ILE A 94 -19.06 -0.61 2.64
C ILE A 94 -19.32 -1.21 1.26
N VAL A 95 -19.40 -0.38 0.22
CA VAL A 95 -19.69 -0.81 -1.16
C VAL A 95 -18.47 -0.59 -2.04
N LEU A 96 -18.03 -1.65 -2.71
CA LEU A 96 -16.98 -1.58 -3.71
C LEU A 96 -17.62 -1.67 -5.11
N VAL A 97 -17.32 -0.70 -5.97
CA VAL A 97 -17.88 -0.57 -7.31
C VAL A 97 -16.77 -0.48 -8.34
N LEU A 98 -16.68 -1.47 -9.21
CA LEU A 98 -15.81 -1.43 -10.38
C LEU A 98 -16.65 -1.16 -11.62
N GLN A 99 -16.49 0.03 -12.21
CA GLN A 99 -17.23 0.51 -13.38
C GLN A 99 -16.26 0.73 -14.54
N SER A 100 -16.18 -0.20 -15.47
CA SER A 100 -15.26 -0.15 -16.62
C SER A 100 -15.85 0.56 -17.85
N ASP A 101 -16.89 1.39 -17.69
CA ASP A 101 -17.45 2.19 -18.79
C ASP A 101 -16.55 3.37 -19.19
N LYS A 102 -16.68 3.83 -20.45
CA LYS A 102 -15.83 4.89 -21.01
C LYS A 102 -15.88 6.21 -20.21
N LYS A 103 -17.03 6.55 -19.64
CA LYS A 103 -17.21 7.80 -18.87
C LYS A 103 -16.43 7.72 -17.55
N SER A 104 -16.56 6.63 -16.81
CA SER A 104 -15.82 6.40 -15.58
C SER A 104 -14.32 6.34 -15.84
N ALA A 105 -13.88 5.64 -16.90
CA ALA A 105 -12.48 5.57 -17.29
C ALA A 105 -11.89 6.93 -17.63
N SER A 106 -12.63 7.81 -18.35
CA SER A 106 -12.15 9.16 -18.68
C SER A 106 -12.05 10.08 -17.46
N GLN A 107 -12.89 9.88 -16.43
CA GLN A 107 -12.91 10.72 -15.23
C GLN A 107 -11.89 10.29 -14.19
N LEU A 108 -11.67 8.99 -14.02
CA LEU A 108 -10.85 8.44 -12.95
C LEU A 108 -9.46 7.97 -13.44
N GLY A 109 -9.32 7.69 -14.74
CA GLY A 109 -8.09 7.11 -15.29
C GLY A 109 -7.82 5.70 -14.75
N LYS A 110 -6.58 5.24 -14.95
CA LYS A 110 -6.17 3.87 -14.59
C LYS A 110 -6.08 3.63 -13.07
N GLU A 111 -5.72 4.65 -12.30
CA GLU A 111 -5.43 4.48 -10.86
C GLU A 111 -6.30 5.36 -9.96
N GLY A 112 -7.24 6.10 -10.54
CA GLY A 112 -8.10 6.99 -9.76
C GLY A 112 -9.31 6.28 -9.18
N TYR A 113 -9.85 6.85 -8.12
CA TYR A 113 -11.07 6.40 -7.46
C TYR A 113 -11.87 7.58 -6.92
N ARG A 114 -13.15 7.30 -6.67
CA ARG A 114 -14.05 8.17 -5.92
C ARG A 114 -14.46 7.47 -4.62
N LEU A 115 -14.37 8.18 -3.52
CA LEU A 115 -14.80 7.73 -2.21
C LEU A 115 -15.96 8.62 -1.75
N THR A 116 -17.07 8.02 -1.34
CA THR A 116 -18.18 8.72 -0.70
C THR A 116 -18.46 8.06 0.64
N ILE A 117 -18.37 8.82 1.72
CA ILE A 117 -18.64 8.37 3.09
C ILE A 117 -19.89 9.08 3.58
N GLY A 118 -21.01 8.38 3.55
CA GLY A 118 -22.32 8.81 4.01
C GLY A 118 -22.88 7.82 5.03
N ASP A 119 -24.17 7.50 4.96
CA ASP A 119 -24.75 6.38 5.72
C ASP A 119 -24.26 5.03 5.18
N VAL A 120 -23.82 5.01 3.92
CA VAL A 120 -23.09 3.93 3.26
C VAL A 120 -21.77 4.50 2.78
N THR A 121 -20.68 3.76 2.98
CA THR A 121 -19.38 4.11 2.39
C THR A 121 -19.24 3.44 1.03
N THR A 122 -18.99 4.22 -0.03
CA THR A 122 -18.86 3.70 -1.40
C THR A 122 -17.51 4.07 -1.99
N ILE A 123 -16.78 3.05 -2.49
CA ILE A 123 -15.54 3.20 -3.26
C ILE A 123 -15.87 2.86 -4.70
N THR A 124 -15.66 3.79 -5.63
CA THR A 124 -15.91 3.60 -7.07
C THR A 124 -14.61 3.83 -7.85
N ALA A 125 -14.26 2.88 -8.71
CA ALA A 125 -13.11 2.99 -9.60
C ALA A 125 -13.42 2.44 -10.99
N SER A 126 -12.62 2.82 -11.99
CA SER A 126 -12.72 2.32 -13.37
C SER A 126 -11.78 1.14 -13.63
N SER A 127 -10.87 0.85 -12.73
CA SER A 127 -9.86 -0.21 -12.79
C SER A 127 -9.72 -0.93 -11.46
N VAL A 128 -9.08 -2.08 -11.49
CA VAL A 128 -8.73 -2.86 -10.29
C VAL A 128 -7.79 -2.06 -9.39
N GLU A 129 -6.76 -1.45 -9.98
CA GLU A 129 -5.76 -0.66 -9.26
C GLU A 129 -6.41 0.52 -8.52
N GLY A 130 -7.26 1.30 -9.19
CA GLY A 130 -8.00 2.39 -8.56
C GLY A 130 -8.90 1.91 -7.41
N LEU A 131 -9.53 0.74 -7.56
CA LEU A 131 -10.34 0.16 -6.50
C LEU A 131 -9.48 -0.26 -5.30
N VAL A 132 -8.31 -0.86 -5.54
CA VAL A 132 -7.32 -1.17 -4.48
C VAL A 132 -6.93 0.11 -3.75
N TRP A 133 -6.56 1.20 -4.46
CA TRP A 133 -6.16 2.46 -3.81
C TRP A 133 -7.27 3.09 -2.98
N GLY A 134 -8.50 3.00 -3.42
CA GLY A 134 -9.66 3.44 -2.63
C GLY A 134 -9.81 2.67 -1.32
N THR A 135 -9.58 1.35 -1.33
CA THR A 135 -9.60 0.52 -0.10
C THR A 135 -8.47 0.91 0.85
N ARG A 136 -7.26 1.25 0.34
CA ARG A 136 -6.13 1.70 1.17
C ARG A 136 -6.47 3.00 1.91
N THR A 137 -7.17 3.94 1.26
CA THR A 137 -7.67 5.14 1.92
C THR A 137 -8.62 4.81 3.07
N VAL A 138 -9.58 3.91 2.86
CA VAL A 138 -10.49 3.50 3.95
C VAL A 138 -9.75 2.82 5.09
N LEU A 139 -8.72 1.99 4.82
CA LEU A 139 -7.87 1.39 5.86
C LEU A 139 -7.14 2.45 6.68
N GLN A 140 -6.51 3.44 6.04
CA GLN A 140 -5.80 4.51 6.73
C GLN A 140 -6.74 5.37 7.58
N LEU A 141 -7.92 5.71 7.06
CA LEU A 141 -8.93 6.44 7.82
C LEU A 141 -9.41 5.64 9.04
N SER A 142 -9.65 4.33 8.86
CA SER A 142 -10.06 3.44 9.97
C SER A 142 -9.00 3.36 11.06
N GLU A 143 -7.72 3.24 10.68
CA GLU A 143 -6.62 3.14 11.63
C GLU A 143 -6.46 4.39 12.49
N GLN A 144 -6.58 5.57 11.89
CA GLN A 144 -6.49 6.84 12.62
C GLN A 144 -7.60 7.02 13.64
N GLN A 145 -8.75 6.41 13.42
CA GLN A 145 -9.90 6.46 14.31
C GLN A 145 -9.98 5.26 15.27
N ARG A 146 -8.87 4.56 15.49
CA ARG A 146 -8.81 3.36 16.35
C ARG A 146 -9.35 3.64 17.75
N SER A 147 -8.94 4.74 18.38
CA SER A 147 -9.42 5.17 19.71
C SER A 147 -10.89 5.57 19.73
N ALA A 148 -11.44 6.01 18.58
CA ALA A 148 -12.84 6.42 18.42
C ALA A 148 -13.74 5.32 17.84
N GLY A 149 -13.33 4.06 17.91
CA GLY A 149 -14.11 2.90 17.45
C GLY A 149 -14.13 2.70 15.94
N PHE A 150 -13.09 3.19 15.21
CA PHE A 150 -12.92 3.06 13.76
C PHE A 150 -14.01 3.76 12.94
N LEU A 151 -14.56 4.85 13.45
CA LEU A 151 -15.51 5.70 12.74
C LEU A 151 -14.83 6.42 11.58
N LEU A 152 -15.54 6.62 10.46
CA LEU A 152 -14.99 7.39 9.35
C LEU A 152 -15.69 8.78 9.26
N PRO A 153 -14.94 9.87 9.00
CA PRO A 153 -15.54 11.18 8.78
C PRO A 153 -16.40 11.17 7.51
N LYS A 154 -17.66 11.60 7.59
CA LYS A 154 -18.52 11.71 6.41
C LYS A 154 -18.00 12.80 5.46
N GLY A 155 -18.07 12.52 4.16
CA GLY A 155 -17.61 13.39 3.10
C GLY A 155 -17.38 12.65 1.81
N SER A 156 -16.78 13.30 0.84
CA SER A 156 -16.44 12.69 -0.44
C SER A 156 -15.06 13.13 -0.91
N ALA A 157 -14.38 12.21 -1.61
CA ALA A 157 -13.10 12.45 -2.24
C ALA A 157 -13.11 11.94 -3.67
N GLN A 158 -12.40 12.63 -4.56
CA GLN A 158 -11.92 12.08 -5.82
C GLN A 158 -10.41 12.20 -5.82
N ASP A 159 -9.73 11.08 -6.02
CA ASP A 159 -8.28 11.00 -5.87
C ASP A 159 -7.66 10.22 -7.03
N THR A 160 -6.49 10.67 -7.45
CA THR A 160 -5.65 10.05 -8.48
C THR A 160 -4.20 10.27 -8.12
N PRO A 161 -3.27 9.37 -8.45
CA PRO A 161 -1.86 9.61 -8.18
C PRO A 161 -1.33 10.82 -8.95
N ALA A 162 -0.37 11.53 -8.34
CA ALA A 162 0.35 12.63 -9.00
C ALA A 162 1.43 12.11 -9.95
N TYR A 163 2.01 10.94 -9.63
CA TYR A 163 3.07 10.30 -10.40
C TYR A 163 2.67 8.88 -10.80
N GLY A 164 2.93 8.51 -12.05
CA GLY A 164 2.66 7.17 -12.57
C GLY A 164 3.56 6.09 -11.94
N LEU A 165 4.82 6.42 -11.66
CA LEU A 165 5.77 5.54 -10.98
C LEU A 165 5.95 5.98 -9.52
N ARG A 166 5.67 5.07 -8.59
CA ARG A 166 5.85 5.25 -7.15
C ARG A 166 6.56 4.01 -6.62
N GLY A 167 7.88 3.99 -6.86
CA GLY A 167 8.72 2.81 -6.67
C GLY A 167 9.55 2.84 -5.40
N PHE A 168 9.98 1.65 -5.01
CA PHE A 168 11.00 1.40 -4.01
C PHE A 168 11.94 0.30 -4.53
N MET A 169 13.24 0.42 -4.28
CA MET A 169 14.23 -0.62 -4.59
C MET A 169 14.73 -1.26 -3.29
N MET A 170 14.75 -2.60 -3.28
CA MET A 170 15.28 -3.41 -2.18
C MET A 170 16.53 -4.13 -2.63
N ASP A 171 17.65 -3.83 -1.98
CA ASP A 171 18.90 -4.55 -2.18
C ASP A 171 18.87 -5.89 -1.43
N CYS A 172 18.62 -6.96 -2.18
CA CYS A 172 18.69 -8.34 -1.71
C CYS A 172 20.04 -8.98 -2.04
N GLY A 173 20.82 -8.40 -2.95
CA GLY A 173 22.12 -8.88 -3.38
C GLY A 173 23.14 -8.85 -2.24
N ARG A 174 23.35 -7.68 -1.64
CA ARG A 174 24.33 -7.53 -0.53
C ARG A 174 23.88 -8.20 0.75
N LYS A 175 22.58 -8.23 1.01
CA LYS A 175 22.02 -8.89 2.19
C LYS A 175 20.78 -9.70 1.81
N PHE A 176 20.75 -10.97 2.18
CA PHE A 176 19.54 -11.78 1.99
C PHE A 176 18.38 -11.23 2.82
N ILE A 177 17.29 -10.96 2.15
CA ILE A 177 16.03 -10.51 2.76
C ILE A 177 15.03 -11.67 2.68
N PRO A 178 14.50 -12.17 3.81
CA PRO A 178 13.57 -13.30 3.77
C PRO A 178 12.31 -13.00 2.96
N MET A 179 11.78 -14.00 2.27
CA MET A 179 10.55 -13.88 1.47
C MET A 179 9.36 -13.36 2.28
N SER A 180 9.27 -13.69 3.57
CA SER A 180 8.25 -13.16 4.48
C SER A 180 8.31 -11.63 4.62
N TYR A 181 9.51 -11.07 4.65
CA TYR A 181 9.69 -9.62 4.68
C TYR A 181 9.27 -8.98 3.36
N LEU A 182 9.65 -9.55 2.21
CA LEU A 182 9.25 -9.03 0.89
C LEU A 182 7.72 -9.03 0.73
N ARG A 183 7.03 -10.06 1.21
CA ARG A 183 5.56 -10.09 1.25
C ARG A 183 4.98 -8.99 2.13
N SER A 184 5.56 -8.74 3.29
CA SER A 184 5.14 -7.65 4.18
C SER A 184 5.42 -6.27 3.56
N LEU A 185 6.57 -6.12 2.87
CA LEU A 185 6.93 -4.90 2.14
C LEU A 185 5.93 -4.58 1.04
N VAL A 186 5.50 -5.57 0.24
CA VAL A 186 4.45 -5.40 -0.78
C VAL A 186 3.15 -4.88 -0.15
N LYS A 187 2.71 -5.45 0.97
CA LYS A 187 1.51 -4.98 1.68
C LYS A 187 1.66 -3.54 2.18
N MET A 188 2.82 -3.21 2.76
CA MET A 188 3.12 -1.87 3.23
C MET A 188 3.18 -0.86 2.07
N MET A 189 3.82 -1.21 0.96
CA MET A 189 3.85 -0.37 -0.24
C MET A 189 2.44 -0.10 -0.76
N SER A 190 1.60 -1.14 -0.86
CA SER A 190 0.20 -0.99 -1.24
C SER A 190 -0.55 -0.06 -0.29
N TYR A 191 -0.35 -0.18 1.03
CA TYR A 191 -0.98 0.66 2.03
C TYR A 191 -0.71 2.15 1.78
N TYR A 192 0.52 2.50 1.35
CA TYR A 192 0.91 3.84 0.95
C TYR A 192 0.75 4.12 -0.55
N LYS A 193 0.01 3.26 -1.28
CA LYS A 193 -0.30 3.41 -2.71
C LYS A 193 0.94 3.48 -3.61
N MET A 194 2.05 2.87 -3.20
CA MET A 194 3.22 2.65 -4.05
C MET A 194 2.95 1.48 -4.99
N ASN A 195 3.44 1.55 -6.23
CA ASN A 195 3.05 0.61 -7.29
C ASN A 195 4.20 -0.15 -7.95
N THR A 196 5.44 0.02 -7.51
CA THR A 196 6.58 -0.64 -8.16
C THR A 196 7.64 -1.01 -7.12
N LEU A 197 7.96 -2.30 -7.01
CA LEU A 197 9.06 -2.82 -6.21
C LEU A 197 10.14 -3.36 -7.13
N GLN A 198 11.30 -2.73 -7.14
CA GLN A 198 12.50 -3.24 -7.80
C GLN A 198 13.29 -4.08 -6.79
N ILE A 199 13.62 -5.31 -7.16
CA ILE A 199 14.37 -6.25 -6.32
C ILE A 199 15.74 -6.46 -6.98
N HIS A 200 16.77 -5.90 -6.36
CA HIS A 200 18.15 -6.02 -6.76
C HIS A 200 18.69 -7.39 -6.31
N LEU A 201 18.83 -8.32 -7.28
CA LEU A 201 19.00 -9.74 -6.99
C LEU A 201 20.46 -10.20 -6.93
N ASN A 202 21.41 -9.40 -7.43
CA ASN A 202 22.81 -9.72 -7.37
C ASN A 202 23.65 -8.52 -7.00
N ASP A 203 24.63 -8.73 -6.14
CA ASP A 203 25.64 -7.73 -5.79
C ASP A 203 26.79 -8.36 -5.01
N ASN A 204 27.75 -7.54 -4.64
CA ASN A 204 28.92 -7.89 -3.84
C ASN A 204 29.21 -6.89 -2.73
N GLY A 205 29.95 -7.36 -1.73
CA GLY A 205 30.50 -6.52 -0.69
C GLY A 205 31.60 -5.60 -1.21
N PHE A 206 31.99 -4.65 -0.38
CA PHE A 206 33.12 -3.74 -0.67
C PHE A 206 34.44 -4.44 -0.34
N ARG A 207 35.29 -4.64 -1.34
CA ARG A 207 36.55 -5.41 -1.25
C ARG A 207 37.43 -5.01 -0.06
N GLN A 208 37.47 -3.74 0.30
CA GLN A 208 38.29 -3.25 1.42
C GLN A 208 37.92 -3.90 2.76
N PHE A 209 36.69 -4.32 2.95
CA PHE A 209 36.26 -5.03 4.17
C PHE A 209 36.62 -6.52 4.17
N PHE A 210 37.16 -7.02 3.05
CA PHE A 210 37.56 -8.40 2.84
C PHE A 210 39.09 -8.53 2.56
N GLY A 211 39.89 -7.64 3.14
CA GLY A 211 41.33 -7.64 2.97
C GLY A 211 41.83 -7.24 1.58
N ASN A 212 41.04 -6.50 0.83
CA ASN A 212 41.29 -6.14 -0.57
C ASN A 212 41.37 -7.34 -1.53
N ASP A 213 40.74 -8.45 -1.19
CA ASP A 213 40.77 -9.69 -1.92
C ASP A 213 39.41 -10.02 -2.52
N TRP A 214 39.30 -10.02 -3.85
CA TRP A 214 38.06 -10.36 -4.54
C TRP A 214 37.58 -11.78 -4.26
N ALA A 215 38.48 -12.75 -4.12
CA ALA A 215 38.10 -14.12 -3.84
C ALA A 215 37.46 -14.32 -2.47
N LYS A 216 37.73 -13.42 -1.53
CA LYS A 216 37.14 -13.40 -0.17
C LYS A 216 35.94 -12.47 -0.06
N THR A 217 35.76 -11.57 -1.04
CA THR A 217 34.67 -10.62 -1.03
C THR A 217 33.32 -11.34 -1.18
N GLN A 218 32.39 -11.05 -0.28
CA GLN A 218 31.04 -11.60 -0.35
C GLN A 218 30.40 -11.20 -1.69
N ALA A 219 29.77 -12.19 -2.34
CA ALA A 219 28.98 -11.97 -3.56
C ALA A 219 27.78 -12.92 -3.57
N ALA A 220 26.70 -12.48 -4.15
CA ALA A 220 25.49 -13.29 -4.21
C ALA A 220 24.68 -13.03 -5.48
N PHE A 221 24.09 -14.09 -5.99
CA PHE A 221 22.96 -14.09 -6.91
C PHE A 221 21.78 -14.79 -6.21
N ARG A 222 20.68 -14.10 -6.03
CA ARG A 222 19.63 -14.51 -5.09
C ARG A 222 18.50 -15.36 -5.68
N LEU A 223 18.42 -15.51 -6.99
CA LEU A 223 17.37 -16.31 -7.61
C LEU A 223 17.88 -17.70 -7.93
N GLU A 224 17.04 -18.72 -7.75
CA GLU A 224 17.30 -20.08 -8.18
C GLU A 224 17.60 -20.13 -9.70
N CYS A 225 18.70 -20.78 -10.07
CA CYS A 225 19.17 -20.87 -11.45
C CYS A 225 19.53 -22.30 -11.80
N ASP A 226 18.69 -22.97 -12.61
CA ASP A 226 18.95 -24.34 -13.09
C ASP A 226 19.92 -24.35 -14.24
N THR A 227 19.99 -23.26 -15.02
CA THR A 227 20.89 -23.17 -16.20
C THR A 227 22.36 -23.19 -15.80
N TYR A 228 22.67 -22.58 -14.64
CA TYR A 228 24.02 -22.47 -14.09
C TYR A 228 24.05 -23.03 -12.66
N PRO A 229 24.10 -24.36 -12.49
CA PRO A 229 24.12 -24.99 -11.17
C PRO A 229 25.31 -24.53 -10.33
N GLY A 230 25.02 -24.01 -9.13
CA GLY A 230 26.03 -23.46 -8.21
C GLY A 230 26.21 -21.96 -8.26
N LEU A 231 25.59 -21.24 -9.21
CA LEU A 231 25.57 -19.78 -9.24
C LEU A 231 24.73 -19.19 -8.08
N THR A 232 23.62 -19.83 -7.76
CA THR A 232 22.71 -19.37 -6.70
C THR A 232 23.40 -19.31 -5.33
N ALA A 233 23.25 -18.21 -4.62
CA ALA A 233 23.88 -17.98 -3.32
C ALA A 233 23.44 -19.00 -2.26
N LYS A 234 24.39 -19.47 -1.44
CA LYS A 234 24.15 -20.50 -0.40
C LYS A 234 23.73 -19.90 0.94
N ASP A 235 24.01 -18.64 1.18
CA ASP A 235 23.66 -17.91 2.42
C ASP A 235 22.20 -17.44 2.44
N GLY A 236 21.46 -17.66 1.35
CA GLY A 236 20.03 -17.35 1.18
C GLY A 236 19.69 -17.03 -0.26
N SER A 237 18.57 -17.56 -0.72
CA SER A 237 18.09 -17.38 -2.09
C SER A 237 16.56 -17.54 -2.15
N TYR A 238 15.99 -17.20 -3.28
CA TYR A 238 14.56 -17.36 -3.59
C TYR A 238 14.42 -18.48 -4.63
N SER A 239 13.54 -19.45 -4.35
CA SER A 239 13.14 -20.39 -5.37
C SER A 239 12.29 -19.69 -6.45
N LYS A 240 12.25 -20.26 -7.66
CA LYS A 240 11.37 -19.76 -8.73
C LYS A 240 9.91 -19.76 -8.30
N ALA A 241 9.48 -20.78 -7.57
CA ALA A 241 8.12 -20.89 -7.06
C ALA A 241 7.78 -19.75 -6.08
N GLU A 242 8.66 -19.49 -5.09
CA GLU A 242 8.45 -18.40 -4.12
C GLU A 242 8.41 -17.02 -4.81
N PHE A 243 9.26 -16.82 -5.82
CA PHE A 243 9.29 -15.53 -6.54
C PHE A 243 8.05 -15.34 -7.41
N ILE A 244 7.54 -16.38 -8.05
CA ILE A 244 6.27 -16.36 -8.78
C ILE A 244 5.10 -16.04 -7.83
N GLU A 245 5.06 -16.67 -6.66
CA GLU A 245 4.02 -16.39 -5.67
C GLU A 245 4.10 -14.95 -5.12
N LEU A 246 5.31 -14.41 -4.97
CA LEU A 246 5.49 -12.99 -4.60
C LEU A 246 4.94 -12.06 -5.69
N GLN A 247 5.18 -12.35 -6.98
CA GLN A 247 4.65 -11.56 -8.09
C GLN A 247 3.11 -11.59 -8.12
N LYS A 248 2.50 -12.77 -7.94
CA LYS A 248 1.04 -12.91 -7.86
C LYS A 248 0.45 -12.13 -6.68
N LEU A 249 1.10 -12.19 -5.53
CA LEU A 249 0.70 -11.40 -4.36
C LEU A 249 0.80 -9.91 -4.67
N ALA A 250 1.91 -9.46 -5.23
CA ALA A 250 2.15 -8.06 -5.54
C ALA A 250 1.10 -7.51 -6.52
N GLU A 251 0.74 -8.27 -7.55
CA GLU A 251 -0.31 -7.91 -8.51
C GLU A 251 -1.66 -7.68 -7.81
N GLN A 252 -2.06 -8.55 -6.87
CA GLN A 252 -3.29 -8.37 -6.09
C GLN A 252 -3.28 -7.08 -5.26
N TYR A 253 -2.10 -6.66 -4.79
CA TYR A 253 -1.89 -5.43 -4.03
C TYR A 253 -1.63 -4.19 -4.89
N GLY A 254 -1.70 -4.30 -6.22
CA GLY A 254 -1.45 -3.20 -7.17
C GLY A 254 0.03 -2.84 -7.30
N VAL A 255 0.95 -3.73 -6.92
CA VAL A 255 2.40 -3.54 -6.98
C VAL A 255 3.01 -4.40 -8.07
N ASN A 256 3.75 -3.77 -9.00
CA ASN A 256 4.57 -4.49 -9.99
C ASN A 256 5.94 -4.80 -9.40
N ILE A 257 6.46 -5.99 -9.67
CA ILE A 257 7.83 -6.36 -9.31
C ILE A 257 8.73 -6.27 -10.54
N ILE A 258 9.84 -5.55 -10.40
CA ILE A 258 10.93 -5.51 -11.38
C ILE A 258 12.08 -6.33 -10.80
N PRO A 259 12.33 -7.55 -11.30
CA PRO A 259 13.56 -8.29 -10.96
C PRO A 259 14.74 -7.61 -11.65
N GLU A 260 15.72 -7.22 -10.88
CA GLU A 260 16.93 -6.60 -11.39
C GLU A 260 18.10 -7.58 -11.32
N ILE A 261 18.78 -7.75 -12.45
CA ILE A 261 20.07 -8.41 -12.55
C ILE A 261 21.05 -7.38 -13.08
N ASP A 262 21.94 -6.91 -12.19
CA ASP A 262 22.82 -5.79 -12.46
C ASP A 262 24.13 -6.26 -13.10
N VAL A 263 24.44 -5.69 -14.26
CA VAL A 263 25.65 -5.93 -15.06
C VAL A 263 26.02 -4.65 -15.83
N PRO A 264 27.27 -4.43 -16.20
CA PRO A 264 28.46 -5.29 -16.04
C PRO A 264 29.15 -5.17 -14.69
N ALA A 265 28.88 -4.13 -13.90
CA ALA A 265 29.33 -4.00 -12.51
C ALA A 265 28.44 -4.83 -11.58
N HIS A 266 28.74 -4.87 -10.28
CA HIS A 266 28.01 -5.67 -9.28
C HIS A 266 27.94 -7.16 -9.61
N SER A 267 28.89 -7.65 -10.40
CA SER A 267 28.87 -8.93 -11.08
C SER A 267 29.78 -10.00 -10.45
N LEU A 268 30.29 -9.76 -9.24
CA LEU A 268 31.24 -10.66 -8.60
C LEU A 268 30.71 -12.10 -8.40
N ALA A 269 29.39 -12.27 -8.23
CA ALA A 269 28.76 -13.58 -8.16
C ALA A 269 28.95 -14.38 -9.46
N PHE A 270 28.85 -13.71 -10.61
CA PHE A 270 29.06 -14.32 -11.91
C PHE A 270 30.56 -14.64 -12.17
N THR A 271 31.44 -13.74 -11.76
CA THR A 271 32.90 -13.95 -11.95
C THR A 271 33.50 -14.90 -10.93
N HIS A 272 32.88 -15.07 -9.76
CA HIS A 272 33.22 -16.19 -8.86
C HIS A 272 32.81 -17.55 -9.50
N TYR A 273 31.69 -17.59 -10.20
CA TYR A 273 31.20 -18.78 -10.88
C TYR A 273 32.03 -19.11 -12.13
N LYS A 274 32.37 -18.08 -12.92
CA LYS A 274 33.13 -18.20 -14.19
C LYS A 274 34.23 -17.11 -14.25
N PRO A 275 35.39 -17.30 -13.63
CA PRO A 275 36.42 -16.26 -13.46
C PRO A 275 36.93 -15.63 -14.76
N GLU A 276 36.90 -16.38 -15.87
CA GLU A 276 37.39 -15.89 -17.16
C GLU A 276 36.55 -14.77 -17.78
N ILE A 277 35.34 -14.54 -17.31
CA ILE A 277 34.49 -13.42 -17.79
C ILE A 277 34.71 -12.14 -16.98
N GLY A 278 35.54 -12.15 -15.93
CA GLY A 278 35.86 -10.99 -15.09
C GLY A 278 36.83 -10.05 -15.79
N SER A 279 36.61 -8.74 -15.56
CA SER A 279 37.49 -7.70 -16.12
C SER A 279 38.82 -7.63 -15.38
N LYS A 280 39.92 -7.68 -16.12
CA LYS A 280 41.28 -7.49 -15.61
C LYS A 280 41.58 -6.00 -15.35
N GLU A 281 40.92 -5.11 -16.08
CA GLU A 281 41.15 -3.67 -16.02
C GLU A 281 40.38 -3.03 -14.87
N TYR A 282 39.07 -3.35 -14.76
CA TYR A 282 38.16 -2.71 -13.79
C TYR A 282 37.98 -3.49 -12.48
N GLY A 283 38.41 -4.76 -12.45
CA GLY A 283 38.29 -5.65 -11.29
C GLY A 283 37.27 -6.77 -11.49
N MET A 284 37.36 -7.78 -10.63
CA MET A 284 36.54 -8.99 -10.76
C MET A 284 35.04 -8.79 -10.49
N ASP A 285 34.66 -7.67 -9.94
CA ASP A 285 33.24 -7.28 -9.76
C ASP A 285 32.61 -6.68 -11.03
N HIS A 286 33.38 -6.64 -12.13
CA HIS A 286 32.92 -6.21 -13.45
C HIS A 286 33.09 -7.34 -14.48
N LEU A 287 32.11 -7.47 -15.38
CA LEU A 287 32.23 -8.34 -16.55
C LEU A 287 33.13 -7.69 -17.60
N ASP A 288 33.99 -8.49 -18.24
CA ASP A 288 34.75 -8.08 -19.40
C ASP A 288 33.86 -8.12 -20.66
N LEU A 289 33.39 -6.95 -21.09
CA LEU A 289 32.50 -6.81 -22.26
C LEU A 289 33.21 -7.05 -23.59
N PHE A 290 34.55 -7.10 -23.61
CA PHE A 290 35.35 -7.47 -24.82
C PHE A 290 35.62 -8.96 -24.91
N ASN A 291 35.29 -9.74 -23.88
CA ASN A 291 35.44 -11.19 -23.90
C ASN A 291 34.17 -11.84 -24.46
N PRO A 292 34.25 -12.58 -25.59
CA PRO A 292 33.10 -13.28 -26.16
C PRO A 292 32.43 -14.29 -25.22
N GLU A 293 33.16 -14.83 -24.24
CA GLU A 293 32.60 -15.76 -23.24
C GLU A 293 31.61 -15.10 -22.30
N THR A 294 31.65 -13.75 -22.15
CA THR A 294 30.68 -12.96 -21.36
C THR A 294 29.27 -13.06 -21.93
N TYR A 295 29.14 -13.33 -23.23
CA TYR A 295 27.84 -13.35 -23.94
C TYR A 295 27.29 -14.76 -24.20
N LYS A 296 27.94 -15.77 -23.66
CA LYS A 296 27.51 -17.18 -23.74
C LYS A 296 26.82 -17.63 -22.45
#